data_a9fb56452c707138ca34a77ac4155d0e
#
_entry.id   a9fb56452c707138ca34a77ac4155d0e
#
_cell.length_a   1.000
_cell.length_b   1.000
_cell.length_c   1.000
_cell.angle_alpha   90.00
_cell.angle_beta   90.00
_cell.angle_gamma   90.00
#
_symmetry.space_group_name_H-M   'P 1'
#
loop_
_entity.id
_entity.type
_entity.pdbx_description
1 polymer ?
#
loop_
_entity_poly.entity_id
_entity_poly.type
_entity_poly.pdbx_seq_one_letter_code
_entity_poly.pdbx_strand_id
1 'polypeptide(L)'
;MARYLGPTCKLSRREGTDLFLKSGVRPLESKCRAESAPGQHGQRRGRLSDYGVQLREKQKVRRIYGILEKQFRNYYKSAARTKGNTGENLLPLLESRLDNVVYRMGF
;
A
#
# COMPACT_ATOMS: atom_id res chain seq x y z
N MET A 1 6.32 2.00 17.57
CA MET A 1 5.01 1.57 17.03
C MET A 1 5.21 0.86 15.71
N ALA A 2 4.53 -0.22 15.51
CA ALA A 2 4.72 -1.08 14.35
C ALA A 2 3.73 -0.81 13.21
N ARG A 3 3.24 0.41 13.08
CA ARG A 3 2.31 0.76 12.00
C ARG A 3 2.35 2.27 11.71
N TYR A 4 1.83 2.62 10.54
CA TYR A 4 1.69 4.00 10.12
C TYR A 4 0.48 4.65 10.83
N LEU A 5 0.71 5.81 11.42
CA LEU A 5 -0.33 6.54 12.17
C LEU A 5 -0.73 7.86 11.50
N GLY A 6 -0.22 8.16 10.32
CA GLY A 6 -0.51 9.41 9.62
C GLY A 6 -1.76 9.36 8.76
N PRO A 7 -2.02 10.40 7.96
CA PRO A 7 -3.21 10.48 7.11
C PRO A 7 -3.23 9.41 6.02
N THR A 8 -4.36 8.69 5.89
CA THR A 8 -4.50 7.65 4.87
C THR A 8 -4.84 8.19 3.48
N CYS A 9 -5.51 9.34 3.39
CA CYS A 9 -5.71 10.01 2.10
C CYS A 9 -4.39 10.31 1.41
N LYS A 10 -3.40 10.73 2.19
CA LYS A 10 -2.06 11.02 1.66
C LYS A 10 -1.45 9.80 0.99
N LEU A 11 -1.62 8.63 1.59
CA LEU A 11 -1.09 7.39 1.03
C LEU A 11 -1.78 7.04 -0.30
N SER A 12 -3.11 7.11 -0.34
CA SER A 12 -3.86 6.83 -1.57
C SER A 12 -3.51 7.82 -2.68
N ARG A 13 -3.39 9.10 -2.35
CA ARG A 13 -3.02 10.12 -3.33
C ARG A 13 -1.62 9.90 -3.90
N ARG A 14 -0.68 9.48 -3.04
CA ARG A 14 0.69 9.23 -3.48
C ARG A 14 0.78 8.08 -4.47
N GLU A 15 -0.02 7.03 -4.26
CA GLU A 15 -0.03 5.87 -5.16
C GLU A 15 -0.98 6.05 -6.35
N GLY A 16 -1.79 7.12 -6.34
CA GLY A 16 -2.70 7.42 -7.44
C GLY A 16 -3.88 6.48 -7.58
N THR A 17 -4.21 5.73 -6.54
CA THR A 17 -5.31 4.79 -6.56
C THR A 17 -5.89 4.64 -5.15
N ASP A 18 -7.12 4.16 -5.06
CA ASP A 18 -7.76 3.87 -3.79
C ASP A 18 -7.13 2.62 -3.18
N LEU A 19 -6.54 2.76 -1.99
CA LEU A 19 -5.97 1.64 -1.25
C LEU A 19 -6.97 1.02 -0.27
N PHE A 20 -8.23 1.49 -0.30
CA PHE A 20 -9.32 0.99 0.54
C PHE A 20 -9.02 1.11 2.04
N LEU A 21 -8.33 2.20 2.41
CA LEU A 21 -7.97 2.48 3.80
C LEU A 21 -9.03 3.32 4.53
N LYS A 22 -10.01 3.82 3.80
CA LYS A 22 -11.13 4.60 4.34
C LYS A 22 -12.43 3.82 4.19
N SER A 23 -13.45 4.23 4.96
CA SER A 23 -14.78 3.66 4.84
C SER A 23 -15.33 3.77 3.42
N GLY A 24 -15.97 2.72 2.92
CA GLY A 24 -16.58 2.70 1.60
C GLY A 24 -17.91 3.44 1.51
N VAL A 25 -18.37 4.08 2.58
CA VAL A 25 -19.65 4.80 2.60
C VAL A 25 -19.63 5.96 1.61
N ARG A 26 -18.50 6.64 1.46
CA ARG A 26 -18.33 7.74 0.51
C ARG A 26 -17.22 7.40 -0.48
N PRO A 27 -17.39 7.80 -1.78
CA PRO A 27 -16.32 7.62 -2.76
C PRO A 27 -15.04 8.35 -2.34
N LEU A 28 -13.89 7.81 -2.73
CA LEU A 28 -12.61 8.42 -2.40
C LEU A 28 -12.50 9.84 -2.96
N GLU A 29 -13.03 10.09 -4.15
CA GLU A 29 -12.99 11.39 -4.80
C GLU A 29 -13.67 12.47 -3.97
N SER A 30 -14.68 12.11 -3.18
CA SER A 30 -15.38 13.09 -2.32
C SER A 30 -14.69 13.30 -0.99
N LYS A 31 -13.77 12.41 -0.59
CA LYS A 31 -13.03 12.50 0.67
C LYS A 31 -11.65 13.09 0.50
N CYS A 32 -11.02 12.81 -0.62
CA CYS A 32 -9.63 13.14 -0.88
C CYS A 32 -9.48 13.73 -2.27
N ARG A 33 -8.42 14.53 -2.48
CA ARG A 33 -8.08 15.01 -3.82
C ARG A 33 -7.28 13.93 -4.54
N ALA A 34 -7.98 12.90 -5.00
CA ALA A 34 -7.34 11.69 -5.52
C ALA A 34 -6.55 11.93 -6.81
N GLU A 35 -6.92 12.95 -7.61
CA GLU A 35 -6.26 13.22 -8.87
C GLU A 35 -4.91 13.94 -8.73
N SER A 36 -4.56 14.42 -7.53
CA SER A 36 -3.27 15.09 -7.32
C SER A 36 -2.46 14.38 -6.25
N ALA A 37 -1.13 14.37 -6.43
CA ALA A 37 -0.22 13.84 -5.43
C ALA A 37 -0.23 14.72 -4.18
N PRO A 38 0.15 14.18 -3.01
CA PRO A 38 0.20 14.98 -1.78
C PRO A 38 1.37 15.97 -1.79
N GLY A 39 1.25 17.00 -0.97
CA GLY A 39 2.30 17.98 -0.76
C GLY A 39 2.09 19.26 -1.53
N GLN A 40 2.99 20.22 -1.29
CA GLN A 40 2.92 21.56 -1.85
C GLN A 40 2.99 21.56 -3.39
N HIS A 41 3.77 20.64 -3.95
CA HIS A 41 3.97 20.53 -5.40
C HIS A 41 3.24 19.34 -6.00
N GLY A 42 2.13 18.94 -5.40
CA GLY A 42 1.39 17.76 -5.81
C GLY A 42 0.85 17.79 -7.24
N GLN A 43 0.66 18.99 -7.81
CA GLN A 43 0.18 19.12 -9.19
C GLN A 43 1.29 18.97 -10.23
N ARG A 44 2.55 19.00 -9.80
CA ARG A 44 3.69 18.81 -10.68
C ARG A 44 3.96 17.32 -10.80
N ARG A 45 3.77 16.79 -12.01
CA ARG A 45 4.01 15.37 -12.27
C ARG A 45 5.18 15.21 -13.23
N GLY A 46 6.24 14.56 -12.77
CA GLY A 46 7.34 14.16 -13.61
C GLY A 46 7.12 12.75 -14.15
N ARG A 47 7.86 12.44 -15.20
CA ARG A 47 7.86 11.09 -15.76
C ARG A 47 8.59 10.14 -14.80
N LEU A 48 7.97 9.00 -14.52
CA LEU A 48 8.59 7.99 -13.66
C LEU A 48 9.62 7.19 -14.44
N SER A 49 10.78 6.98 -13.83
CA SER A 49 11.77 6.02 -14.32
C SER A 49 11.29 4.59 -14.06
N ASP A 50 11.98 3.60 -14.64
CA ASP A 50 11.66 2.19 -14.37
C ASP A 50 11.77 1.88 -12.88
N TYR A 51 12.80 2.40 -12.22
CA TYR A 51 12.95 2.26 -10.77
C TYR A 51 11.75 2.88 -10.04
N GLY A 52 11.31 4.06 -10.47
CA GLY A 52 10.17 4.75 -9.86
C GLY A 52 8.88 3.96 -9.97
N VAL A 53 8.63 3.34 -11.13
CA VAL A 53 7.45 2.49 -11.33
C VAL A 53 7.48 1.29 -10.39
N GLN A 54 8.62 0.60 -10.32
CA GLN A 54 8.77 -0.55 -9.43
C GLN A 54 8.63 -0.16 -7.96
N LEU A 55 9.19 0.98 -7.57
CA LEU A 55 9.07 1.48 -6.21
C LEU A 55 7.60 1.76 -5.85
N ARG A 56 6.85 2.36 -6.77
CA ARG A 56 5.43 2.66 -6.51
C ARG A 56 4.60 1.39 -6.34
N GLU A 57 4.87 0.35 -7.13
CA GLU A 57 4.16 -0.92 -6.99
C GLU A 57 4.44 -1.58 -5.63
N LYS A 58 5.70 -1.61 -5.21
CA LYS A 58 6.08 -2.13 -3.89
C LYS A 58 5.40 -1.35 -2.77
N GLN A 59 5.47 -0.01 -2.83
CA GLN A 59 4.91 0.84 -1.79
C GLN A 59 3.39 0.73 -1.73
N LYS A 60 2.73 0.54 -2.88
CA LYS A 60 1.30 0.32 -2.95
C LYS A 60 0.90 -0.91 -2.13
N VAL A 61 1.55 -2.05 -2.40
CA VAL A 61 1.26 -3.31 -1.69
C VAL A 61 1.50 -3.14 -0.19
N ARG A 62 2.64 -2.58 0.17
CA ARG A 62 3.01 -2.37 1.57
C ARG A 62 1.96 -1.52 2.30
N ARG A 63 1.46 -0.49 1.64
CA ARG A 63 0.49 0.44 2.25
C ARG A 63 -0.92 -0.12 2.31
N ILE A 64 -1.30 -0.99 1.36
CA ILE A 64 -2.59 -1.68 1.42
C ILE A 64 -2.69 -2.50 2.71
N TYR A 65 -1.60 -3.17 3.09
CA TYR A 65 -1.58 -4.03 4.28
C TYR A 65 -1.08 -3.30 5.53
N GLY A 66 -0.64 -2.05 5.41
CA GLY A 66 -0.19 -1.26 6.55
C GLY A 66 1.10 -1.76 7.19
N ILE A 67 2.00 -2.32 6.40
CA ILE A 67 3.24 -2.95 6.89
C ILE A 67 4.40 -1.97 6.74
N LEU A 68 5.26 -1.91 7.77
CA LEU A 68 6.47 -1.11 7.72
C LEU A 68 7.58 -1.87 6.96
N GLU A 69 8.59 -1.12 6.52
CA GLU A 69 9.61 -1.60 5.58
C GLU A 69 10.33 -2.85 6.07
N LYS A 70 10.73 -2.89 7.34
CA LYS A 70 11.49 -4.02 7.87
C LYS A 70 10.68 -5.31 7.86
N GLN A 71 9.41 -5.25 8.30
CA GLN A 71 8.53 -6.41 8.29
C GLN A 71 8.26 -6.87 6.85
N PHE A 72 8.00 -5.93 5.95
CA PHE A 72 7.76 -6.25 4.55
C PHE A 72 8.96 -6.99 3.95
N ARG A 73 10.16 -6.51 4.26
CA ARG A 73 11.39 -7.13 3.78
C ARG A 73 11.54 -8.56 4.30
N ASN A 74 11.16 -8.80 5.55
CA ASN A 74 11.20 -10.16 6.12
C ASN A 74 10.21 -11.10 5.43
N TYR A 75 8.99 -10.63 5.14
CA TYR A 75 8.03 -11.41 4.38
C TYR A 75 8.51 -11.71 2.97
N TYR A 76 9.14 -10.74 2.33
CA TYR A 76 9.69 -10.92 1.00
C TYR A 76 10.78 -11.99 1.00
N LYS A 77 11.66 -11.98 1.98
CA LYS A 77 12.70 -13.00 2.11
C LYS A 77 12.11 -14.40 2.27
N SER A 78 11.08 -14.53 3.08
CA SER A 78 10.39 -15.81 3.26
C SER A 78 9.75 -16.27 1.96
N ALA A 79 9.09 -15.38 1.22
CA ALA A 79 8.46 -15.70 -0.04
C ALA A 79 9.48 -16.13 -1.09
N ALA A 80 10.66 -15.49 -1.11
CA ALA A 80 11.72 -15.80 -2.06
C ALA A 80 12.35 -17.17 -1.82
N ARG A 81 12.32 -17.67 -0.59
CA ARG A 81 12.85 -19.00 -0.24
C ARG A 81 11.92 -20.13 -0.67
N THR A 82 10.64 -19.84 -0.84
CA THR A 82 9.65 -20.84 -1.22
C THR A 82 9.70 -21.07 -2.73
N LYS A 83 9.48 -22.30 -3.18
CA LYS A 83 9.45 -22.61 -4.61
C LYS A 83 8.28 -21.87 -5.28
N GLY A 84 8.52 -21.41 -6.49
CA GLY A 84 7.51 -20.76 -7.31
C GLY A 84 7.76 -19.27 -7.44
N ASN A 85 6.77 -18.55 -7.92
CA ASN A 85 6.85 -17.11 -8.14
C ASN A 85 6.84 -16.37 -6.80
N THR A 86 7.84 -15.52 -6.58
CA THR A 86 7.97 -14.78 -5.31
C THR A 86 6.74 -13.91 -5.01
N GLY A 87 6.21 -13.23 -6.02
CA GLY A 87 5.02 -12.41 -5.84
C GLY A 87 3.80 -13.22 -5.44
N GLU A 88 3.59 -14.37 -6.08
CA GLU A 88 2.49 -15.26 -5.74
C GLU A 88 2.65 -15.85 -4.35
N ASN A 89 3.88 -16.10 -3.92
CA ASN A 89 4.15 -16.60 -2.57
C ASN A 89 3.96 -15.52 -1.51
N LEU A 90 4.27 -14.27 -1.86
CA LEU A 90 4.19 -13.15 -0.94
C LEU A 90 2.75 -12.81 -0.56
N LEU A 91 1.83 -12.81 -1.51
CA LEU A 91 0.44 -12.41 -1.25
C LEU A 91 -0.24 -13.26 -0.17
N PRO A 92 -0.15 -14.61 -0.19
CA PRO A 92 -0.73 -15.40 0.89
C PRO A 92 -0.15 -15.10 2.27
N LEU A 93 1.16 -14.80 2.33
CA LEU A 93 1.78 -14.42 3.61
C LEU A 93 1.19 -13.13 4.16
N LEU A 94 0.97 -12.13 3.29
CA LEU A 94 0.38 -10.86 3.71
C LEU A 94 -1.11 -11.02 4.05
N GLU A 95 -1.85 -11.79 3.28
CA GLU A 95 -3.27 -12.00 3.51
C GLU A 95 -3.53 -12.76 4.81
N SER A 96 -2.62 -13.61 5.25
CA SER A 96 -2.79 -14.40 6.46
C SER A 96 -2.46 -13.66 7.76
N ARG A 97 -2.03 -12.40 7.68
CA ARG A 97 -1.78 -11.61 8.89
C ARG A 97 -3.06 -11.40 9.68
N LEU A 98 -2.95 -11.47 11.01
CA LEU A 98 -4.12 -11.31 11.87
C LEU A 98 -4.79 -9.95 11.69
N ASP A 99 -4.01 -8.87 11.58
CA ASP A 99 -4.56 -7.54 11.40
C ASP A 99 -5.36 -7.41 10.10
N ASN A 100 -4.89 -8.03 9.02
CA ASN A 100 -5.61 -8.05 7.75
C ASN A 100 -6.90 -8.85 7.85
N VAL A 101 -6.85 -10.02 8.47
CA VAL A 101 -8.02 -10.89 8.64
C VAL A 101 -9.11 -10.16 9.44
N VAL A 102 -8.72 -9.54 10.55
CA VAL A 102 -9.68 -8.80 11.40
C VAL A 102 -10.30 -7.63 10.61
N TYR A 103 -9.48 -6.89 9.86
CA TYR A 103 -9.98 -5.79 9.04
C TYR A 103 -10.99 -6.26 8.00
N ARG A 104 -10.68 -7.38 7.32
CA ARG A 104 -11.56 -7.94 6.27
C ARG A 104 -12.87 -8.48 6.86
N MET A 105 -12.87 -8.87 8.12
CA MET A 105 -14.08 -9.31 8.82
C MET A 105 -15.00 -8.15 9.19
N GLY A 106 -14.57 -6.91 9.03
CA GLY A 106 -15.39 -5.73 9.29
C GLY A 106 -15.23 -5.09 10.65
N PHE A 107 -14.18 -5.46 11.38
CA PHE A 107 -13.92 -4.85 12.69
C PHE A 107 -13.11 -3.57 12.61
#